data_0fcff0fbac34158e6a74a763839b3ac1
#
_entry.id   0fcff0fbac34158e6a74a763839b3ac1
#
_cell.length_a   1.000
_cell.length_b   1.000
_cell.length_c   1.000
_cell.angle_alpha   90.00
_cell.angle_beta   90.00
_cell.angle_gamma   90.00
#
_symmetry.space_group_name_H-M   'P 1'
#
loop_
_entity.id
_entity.type
_entity.pdbx_description
1 polymer ?
#
loop_
_entity_poly.entity_id
_entity_poly.type
_entity_poly.pdbx_seq_one_letter_code
_entity_poly.pdbx_strand_id
1 'polypeptide(L)'
;MGCSVAHVSKAMNVFMPKSFKCLNYMAESIDIRELNERIERHSAFVTNIMTGMDQAIVGQKHLVESLLLGLLSDGHVLLEGVPGLAKTKAIKTLASLIDAQFSRIQFTPDLLPADVIGTMIYSQKDGEFKSKKGPIFANFILADEINRAPAKVQSALLEAMQERQVTISTTTYELPKPFLVLATQNPIEQEGTYPLPEAQVDRFMLKVVIDYPKLDEEKRIIRQNISGEKQSILPVMTTAEIEAARKVVREVYLDEKIEQYIADIVFATRYPEKYNLKELKGLIGFGGSPRASINLALAARSYAFIKHRGYVIPEDVRAVAQDVLRHRIGLTYEAEASNVTSEEIISKILNKVEVP
;
A
#
# COMPACT_ATOMS: atom_id res chain seq x y z
N MET A 1 -62.95 -43.30 -29.06
CA MET A 1 -63.16 -42.12 -29.93
C MET A 1 -61.96 -41.20 -29.73
N GLY A 2 -61.09 -41.22 -30.73
CA GLY A 2 -59.85 -40.44 -30.71
C GLY A 2 -60.04 -39.03 -31.25
N CYS A 3 -59.18 -38.14 -30.91
CA CYS A 3 -58.73 -36.94 -31.60
C CYS A 3 -57.47 -36.49 -30.93
N SER A 4 -56.38 -36.76 -31.45
CA SER A 4 -55.50 -36.06 -32.37
C SER A 4 -54.91 -34.77 -31.77
N VAL A 5 -53.69 -34.91 -31.27
CA VAL A 5 -52.79 -33.82 -30.91
C VAL A 5 -51.90 -33.60 -32.13
N ALA A 6 -52.14 -32.50 -32.85
CA ALA A 6 -51.20 -31.98 -33.84
C ALA A 6 -51.42 -30.46 -33.99
N HIS A 7 -50.29 -29.72 -34.08
CA HIS A 7 -50.22 -28.31 -34.47
C HIS A 7 -50.41 -27.24 -33.39
N VAL A 8 -49.34 -26.97 -32.63
CA VAL A 8 -48.85 -25.61 -32.47
C VAL A 8 -47.33 -25.63 -32.34
N SER A 9 -46.65 -25.67 -33.45
CA SER A 9 -45.19 -25.52 -33.57
C SER A 9 -44.88 -24.67 -34.77
N LYS A 10 -45.10 -23.36 -34.64
CA LYS A 10 -44.56 -22.34 -35.54
C LYS A 10 -44.97 -20.97 -35.04
N ALA A 11 -44.09 -20.30 -34.34
CA ALA A 11 -43.87 -18.86 -34.32
C ALA A 11 -43.24 -18.43 -32.99
N MET A 12 -41.96 -18.55 -32.86
CA MET A 12 -41.09 -17.67 -32.05
C MET A 12 -39.65 -17.79 -32.50
N ASN A 13 -39.42 -17.49 -33.77
CA ASN A 13 -38.10 -17.14 -34.29
C ASN A 13 -38.09 -15.62 -34.50
N VAL A 14 -37.82 -14.85 -33.42
CA VAL A 14 -37.55 -13.43 -33.59
C VAL A 14 -36.44 -13.03 -32.64
N PHE A 15 -35.32 -12.67 -33.25
CA PHE A 15 -34.25 -11.85 -32.71
C PHE A 15 -33.46 -12.32 -31.48
N MET A 16 -32.49 -13.24 -31.67
CA MET A 16 -31.24 -13.21 -30.92
C MET A 16 -30.18 -12.48 -31.75
N PRO A 17 -29.58 -11.39 -31.26
CA PRO A 17 -28.46 -10.77 -31.97
C PRO A 17 -27.26 -11.72 -31.93
N LYS A 18 -26.74 -12.04 -33.12
CA LYS A 18 -25.47 -12.79 -33.33
C LYS A 18 -24.31 -11.91 -32.89
N SER A 19 -24.01 -11.84 -31.59
CA SER A 19 -22.74 -11.29 -31.10
C SER A 19 -22.45 -11.67 -29.64
N PHE A 20 -22.77 -12.90 -29.22
CA PHE A 20 -22.00 -13.55 -28.17
C PHE A 20 -20.91 -14.35 -28.85
N LYS A 21 -19.85 -13.68 -29.34
CA LYS A 21 -18.56 -14.29 -29.47
C LYS A 21 -18.18 -14.69 -28.05
N CYS A 22 -18.27 -15.98 -27.71
CA CYS A 22 -17.50 -16.57 -26.64
C CYS A 22 -16.08 -16.06 -26.83
N LEU A 23 -15.65 -15.14 -26.00
CA LEU A 23 -14.23 -14.94 -25.77
C LEU A 23 -13.73 -16.29 -25.21
N ASN A 24 -13.28 -17.15 -26.12
CA ASN A 24 -12.29 -18.13 -25.76
C ASN A 24 -11.09 -17.31 -25.27
N TYR A 25 -11.01 -17.09 -23.98
CA TYR A 25 -9.73 -16.95 -23.33
C TYR A 25 -9.00 -18.28 -23.55
N MET A 26 -8.34 -18.40 -24.69
CA MET A 26 -7.19 -19.27 -24.79
C MET A 26 -6.27 -18.76 -23.69
N ALA A 27 -6.11 -19.53 -22.63
CA ALA A 27 -5.00 -19.42 -21.72
C ALA A 27 -3.76 -19.65 -22.60
N GLU A 28 -3.19 -18.57 -23.16
CA GLU A 28 -1.82 -18.59 -23.64
C GLU A 28 -1.02 -19.10 -22.45
N SER A 29 -0.41 -20.25 -22.60
CA SER A 29 0.49 -20.81 -21.60
C SER A 29 1.57 -19.76 -21.39
N ILE A 30 1.50 -19.03 -20.28
CA ILE A 30 2.48 -18.01 -19.94
C ILE A 30 3.81 -18.74 -19.87
N ASP A 31 4.74 -18.43 -20.78
CA ASP A 31 6.10 -18.94 -20.68
C ASP A 31 6.77 -18.25 -19.47
N ILE A 32 6.77 -18.96 -18.35
CA ILE A 32 7.33 -18.48 -17.09
C ILE A 32 8.81 -18.09 -17.25
N ARG A 33 9.53 -18.69 -18.20
CA ARG A 33 10.94 -18.38 -18.45
C ARG A 33 11.06 -16.99 -19.09
N GLU A 34 10.30 -16.76 -20.16
CA GLU A 34 10.26 -15.44 -20.83
C GLU A 34 9.80 -14.34 -19.87
N LEU A 35 8.79 -14.64 -19.06
CA LEU A 35 8.31 -13.72 -18.04
C LEU A 35 9.39 -13.42 -16.99
N ASN A 36 10.12 -14.41 -16.51
CA ASN A 36 11.23 -14.23 -15.57
C ASN A 36 12.34 -13.35 -16.16
N GLU A 37 12.82 -13.65 -17.38
CA GLU A 37 13.85 -12.85 -18.04
C GLU A 37 13.41 -11.39 -18.25
N ARG A 38 12.13 -11.17 -18.54
CA ARG A 38 11.55 -9.85 -18.68
C ARG A 38 11.51 -9.12 -17.35
N ILE A 39 11.07 -9.79 -16.28
CA ILE A 39 11.01 -9.22 -14.95
C ILE A 39 12.40 -8.93 -14.41
N GLU A 40 13.36 -9.82 -14.59
CA GLU A 40 14.76 -9.60 -14.19
C GLU A 40 15.33 -8.33 -14.82
N ARG A 41 15.12 -8.13 -16.12
CA ARG A 41 15.55 -6.91 -16.82
C ARG A 41 14.85 -5.65 -16.28
N HIS A 42 13.54 -5.73 -16.05
CA HIS A 42 12.77 -4.57 -15.56
C HIS A 42 12.94 -4.29 -14.07
N SER A 43 13.40 -5.23 -13.28
CA SER A 43 13.63 -5.08 -11.84
C SER A 43 15.09 -4.71 -11.50
N ALA A 44 16.00 -4.67 -12.47
CA ALA A 44 17.41 -4.36 -12.23
C ALA A 44 17.63 -3.03 -11.47
N PHE A 45 16.76 -2.03 -11.70
CA PHE A 45 16.84 -0.74 -11.00
C PHE A 45 16.59 -0.87 -9.49
N VAL A 46 15.87 -1.90 -9.03
CA VAL A 46 15.59 -2.12 -7.60
C VAL A 46 16.89 -2.23 -6.82
N THR A 47 17.87 -2.97 -7.35
CA THR A 47 19.19 -3.09 -6.74
C THR A 47 19.89 -1.74 -6.60
N ASN A 48 19.79 -0.87 -7.62
CA ASN A 48 20.39 0.46 -7.59
C ASN A 48 19.68 1.37 -6.56
N ILE A 49 18.35 1.32 -6.48
CA ILE A 49 17.59 2.05 -5.45
C ILE A 49 17.96 1.54 -4.05
N MET A 50 17.98 0.22 -3.83
CA MET A 50 18.34 -0.35 -2.54
C MET A 50 19.76 0.07 -2.13
N THR A 51 20.72 0.03 -3.05
CA THR A 51 22.10 0.49 -2.80
C THR A 51 22.14 1.97 -2.44
N GLY A 52 21.45 2.82 -3.18
CA GLY A 52 21.36 4.26 -2.89
C GLY A 52 20.69 4.55 -1.54
N MET A 53 19.67 3.78 -1.20
CA MET A 53 19.01 3.87 0.11
C MET A 53 19.94 3.42 1.24
N ASP A 54 20.65 2.29 1.10
CA ASP A 54 21.59 1.76 2.09
C ASP A 54 22.78 2.70 2.36
N GLN A 55 23.19 3.48 1.37
CA GLN A 55 24.19 4.53 1.54
C GLN A 55 23.65 5.67 2.44
N ALA A 56 22.43 6.09 2.22
CA ALA A 56 21.83 7.21 2.94
C ALA A 56 21.28 6.82 4.31
N ILE A 57 20.68 5.64 4.43
CA ILE A 57 19.96 5.17 5.62
C ILE A 57 20.67 3.95 6.18
N VAL A 58 21.19 4.06 7.39
CA VAL A 58 21.81 2.93 8.09
C VAL A 58 20.73 2.10 8.76
N GLY A 59 20.74 0.80 8.51
CA GLY A 59 19.70 -0.09 9.03
C GLY A 59 18.35 0.16 8.31
N GLN A 60 17.25 -0.12 8.99
CA GLN A 60 15.89 0.14 8.50
C GLN A 60 15.57 -0.50 7.13
N LYS A 61 16.17 -1.68 6.84
CA LYS A 61 15.96 -2.39 5.56
C LYS A 61 14.48 -2.67 5.31
N HIS A 62 13.74 -3.03 6.37
CA HIS A 62 12.32 -3.29 6.30
C HIS A 62 11.52 -2.05 5.87
N LEU A 63 11.87 -0.86 6.40
CA LEU A 63 11.27 0.41 5.96
C LEU A 63 11.52 0.66 4.47
N VAL A 64 12.75 0.44 4.01
CA VAL A 64 13.13 0.66 2.60
C VAL A 64 12.37 -0.31 1.69
N GLU A 65 12.32 -1.59 2.02
CA GLU A 65 11.53 -2.58 1.27
C GLU A 65 10.04 -2.22 1.26
N SER A 66 9.47 -1.81 2.39
CA SER A 66 8.05 -1.41 2.49
C SER A 66 7.72 -0.15 1.68
N LEU A 67 8.63 0.82 1.60
CA LEU A 67 8.47 1.99 0.73
C LEU A 67 8.46 1.60 -0.75
N LEU A 68 9.34 0.69 -1.16
CA LEU A 68 9.36 0.16 -2.53
C LEU A 68 8.12 -0.67 -2.83
N LEU A 69 7.66 -1.51 -1.88
CA LEU A 69 6.40 -2.24 -2.00
C LEU A 69 5.22 -1.30 -2.21
N GLY A 70 5.10 -0.26 -1.36
CA GLY A 70 4.04 0.74 -1.50
C GLY A 70 4.11 1.47 -2.85
N LEU A 71 5.31 1.84 -3.29
CA LEU A 71 5.53 2.51 -4.56
C LEU A 71 5.14 1.64 -5.75
N LEU A 72 5.63 0.40 -5.82
CA LEU A 72 5.41 -0.52 -6.94
C LEU A 72 3.97 -1.05 -7.00
N SER A 73 3.33 -1.21 -5.85
CA SER A 73 1.93 -1.64 -5.75
C SER A 73 0.91 -0.51 -5.94
N ASP A 74 1.36 0.73 -6.15
CA ASP A 74 0.51 1.94 -6.16
C ASP A 74 -0.29 2.13 -4.86
N GLY A 75 0.26 1.70 -3.74
CA GLY A 75 -0.31 1.78 -2.40
C GLY A 75 0.29 2.91 -1.57
N HIS A 76 -0.30 3.18 -0.42
CA HIS A 76 0.20 4.14 0.57
C HIS A 76 0.67 3.40 1.82
N VAL A 77 1.58 4.02 2.57
CA VAL A 77 2.22 3.38 3.72
C VAL A 77 1.96 4.20 4.98
N LEU A 78 1.53 3.54 6.05
CA LEU A 78 1.44 4.09 7.39
C LEU A 78 2.63 3.60 8.21
N LEU A 79 3.41 4.51 8.76
CA LEU A 79 4.52 4.19 9.64
C LEU A 79 4.16 4.45 11.09
N GLU A 80 4.35 3.46 11.91
CA GLU A 80 4.27 3.58 13.36
C GLU A 80 5.66 3.43 13.97
N GLY A 81 6.03 4.35 14.83
CA GLY A 81 7.34 4.31 15.51
C GLY A 81 7.69 5.67 16.11
N VAL A 82 8.62 5.61 17.04
CA VAL A 82 9.10 6.79 17.78
C VAL A 82 9.75 7.84 16.86
N PRO A 83 9.82 9.10 17.26
CA PRO A 83 10.52 10.15 16.53
C PRO A 83 12.03 9.82 16.42
N GLY A 84 12.69 10.38 15.41
CA GLY A 84 14.15 10.23 15.24
C GLY A 84 14.61 9.03 14.41
N LEU A 85 13.72 8.14 13.96
CA LEU A 85 14.07 6.91 13.20
C LEU A 85 14.23 7.14 11.69
N ALA A 86 14.75 8.28 11.27
CA ALA A 86 15.08 8.63 9.87
C ALA A 86 13.92 8.53 8.85
N LYS A 87 12.63 8.55 9.30
CA LYS A 87 11.45 8.46 8.42
C LYS A 87 11.47 9.50 7.30
N THR A 88 11.69 10.77 7.65
CA THR A 88 11.79 11.88 6.68
C THR A 88 12.95 11.69 5.71
N LYS A 89 14.10 11.23 6.22
CA LYS A 89 15.29 10.99 5.39
C LYS A 89 15.03 9.87 4.40
N ALA A 90 14.34 8.79 4.79
CA ALA A 90 14.05 7.66 3.93
C ALA A 90 13.19 8.05 2.73
N ILE A 91 12.04 8.69 2.93
CA ILE A 91 11.16 9.07 1.81
C ILE A 91 11.79 10.16 0.92
N LYS A 92 12.51 11.11 1.53
CA LYS A 92 13.22 12.16 0.78
C LYS A 92 14.33 11.56 -0.10
N THR A 93 15.09 10.59 0.43
CA THR A 93 16.12 9.87 -0.34
C THR A 93 15.49 9.08 -1.49
N LEU A 94 14.41 8.35 -1.24
CA LEU A 94 13.70 7.63 -2.29
C LEU A 94 13.20 8.57 -3.39
N ALA A 95 12.62 9.72 -3.01
CA ALA A 95 12.17 10.74 -3.96
C ALA A 95 13.33 11.26 -4.83
N SER A 96 14.49 11.52 -4.22
CA SER A 96 15.69 11.96 -4.94
C SER A 96 16.23 10.90 -5.90
N LEU A 97 16.20 9.62 -5.53
CA LEU A 97 16.63 8.51 -6.38
C LEU A 97 15.72 8.31 -7.62
N ILE A 98 14.47 8.78 -7.55
CA ILE A 98 13.45 8.61 -8.62
C ILE A 98 13.21 9.93 -9.39
N ASP A 99 13.97 10.99 -9.12
CA ASP A 99 13.74 12.33 -9.65
C ASP A 99 12.28 12.79 -9.48
N ALA A 100 11.73 12.57 -8.30
CA ALA A 100 10.33 12.85 -7.95
C ALA A 100 10.22 14.04 -7.01
N GLN A 101 9.14 14.82 -7.15
CA GLN A 101 8.84 15.91 -6.24
C GLN A 101 8.45 15.37 -4.86
N PHE A 102 9.08 15.92 -3.81
CA PHE A 102 8.81 15.59 -2.42
C PHE A 102 8.18 16.78 -1.70
N SER A 103 7.17 16.50 -0.87
CA SER A 103 6.58 17.47 0.06
C SER A 103 6.39 16.85 1.43
N ARG A 104 6.64 17.65 2.48
CA ARG A 104 6.35 17.29 3.88
C ARG A 104 5.22 18.16 4.40
N ILE A 105 4.22 17.52 4.99
CA ILE A 105 3.10 18.15 5.66
C ILE A 105 3.16 17.75 7.14
N GLN A 106 3.45 18.70 8.02
CA GLN A 106 3.40 18.47 9.46
C GLN A 106 1.95 18.65 9.91
N PHE A 107 1.37 17.60 10.48
CA PHE A 107 0.00 17.63 10.98
C PHE A 107 -0.01 18.23 12.39
N THR A 108 -0.82 19.26 12.58
CA THR A 108 -0.98 20.01 13.85
C THR A 108 -2.47 20.21 14.15
N PRO A 109 -2.85 20.48 15.42
CA PRO A 109 -4.26 20.65 15.78
C PRO A 109 -4.97 21.84 15.11
N ASP A 110 -4.22 22.83 14.66
CA ASP A 110 -4.71 24.03 13.99
C ASP A 110 -4.73 23.95 12.46
N LEU A 111 -4.22 22.84 11.89
CA LEU A 111 -4.18 22.65 10.44
C LEU A 111 -5.60 22.59 9.85
N LEU A 112 -5.80 23.24 8.71
CA LEU A 112 -7.05 23.22 7.96
C LEU A 112 -6.92 22.35 6.69
N PRO A 113 -8.00 21.77 6.17
CA PRO A 113 -7.99 21.05 4.89
C PRO A 113 -7.39 21.87 3.74
N ALA A 114 -7.66 23.18 3.70
CA ALA A 114 -7.14 24.10 2.70
C ALA A 114 -5.60 24.22 2.73
N ASP A 115 -4.97 24.02 3.89
CA ASP A 115 -3.50 24.04 4.00
C ASP A 115 -2.86 22.82 3.34
N VAL A 116 -3.60 21.70 3.25
CA VAL A 116 -3.16 20.45 2.62
C VAL A 116 -3.46 20.46 1.12
N ILE A 117 -4.72 20.70 0.74
CA ILE A 117 -5.20 20.58 -0.64
C ILE A 117 -5.07 21.87 -1.44
N GLY A 118 -5.02 23.02 -0.79
CA GLY A 118 -5.01 24.34 -1.43
C GLY A 118 -6.37 25.05 -1.36
N THR A 119 -6.38 26.30 -1.81
CA THR A 119 -7.53 27.18 -1.72
C THR A 119 -7.58 28.18 -2.87
N MET A 120 -8.70 28.89 -3.00
CA MET A 120 -8.80 30.03 -3.90
C MET A 120 -8.25 31.28 -3.21
N ILE A 121 -7.38 32.02 -3.89
CA ILE A 121 -6.85 33.31 -3.44
C ILE A 121 -7.27 34.39 -4.43
N TYR A 122 -7.63 35.56 -3.91
CA TYR A 122 -7.90 36.72 -4.74
C TYR A 122 -6.58 37.39 -5.14
N SER A 123 -6.33 37.48 -6.45
CA SER A 123 -5.19 38.22 -7.01
C SER A 123 -5.55 39.69 -7.18
N GLN A 124 -5.07 40.56 -6.33
CA GLN A 124 -5.31 42.01 -6.49
C GLN A 124 -4.76 42.56 -7.79
N LYS A 125 -3.71 41.94 -8.36
CA LYS A 125 -3.09 42.38 -9.59
C LYS A 125 -3.98 42.12 -10.81
N ASP A 126 -4.70 40.99 -10.81
CA ASP A 126 -5.50 40.55 -11.96
C ASP A 126 -7.00 40.79 -11.72
N GLY A 127 -7.40 41.11 -10.49
CA GLY A 127 -8.82 41.26 -10.10
C GLY A 127 -9.61 39.94 -10.10
N GLU A 128 -8.92 38.79 -10.07
CA GLU A 128 -9.54 37.48 -10.23
C GLU A 128 -9.19 36.52 -9.08
N PHE A 129 -10.06 35.55 -8.85
CA PHE A 129 -9.75 34.43 -7.95
C PHE A 129 -8.95 33.35 -8.69
N LYS A 130 -7.79 32.99 -8.13
CA LYS A 130 -6.91 31.93 -8.67
C LYS A 130 -6.77 30.80 -7.66
N SER A 131 -6.77 29.55 -8.14
CA SER A 131 -6.48 28.41 -7.30
C SER A 131 -5.01 28.38 -6.93
N LYS A 132 -4.70 28.35 -5.64
CA LYS A 132 -3.38 28.06 -5.11
C LYS A 132 -3.35 26.60 -4.66
N LYS A 133 -2.60 25.76 -5.38
CA LYS A 133 -2.41 24.35 -5.05
C LYS A 133 -1.67 24.21 -3.72
N GLY A 134 -2.11 23.26 -2.88
CA GLY A 134 -1.48 22.92 -1.60
C GLY A 134 -0.28 21.97 -1.77
N PRO A 135 0.40 21.65 -0.67
CA PRO A 135 1.58 20.77 -0.66
C PRO A 135 1.30 19.33 -1.09
N ILE A 136 0.03 18.91 -1.16
CA ILE A 136 -0.34 17.57 -1.63
C ILE A 136 -0.03 17.34 -3.12
N PHE A 137 0.19 18.40 -3.91
CA PHE A 137 0.51 18.30 -5.32
C PHE A 137 1.99 18.00 -5.57
N ALA A 138 2.49 16.94 -4.94
CA ALA A 138 3.82 16.37 -5.18
C ALA A 138 3.71 14.85 -5.34
N ASN A 139 4.73 14.21 -5.88
CA ASN A 139 4.76 12.76 -6.11
C ASN A 139 4.83 11.99 -4.78
N PHE A 140 5.71 12.44 -3.87
CA PHE A 140 5.92 11.81 -2.57
C PHE A 140 5.55 12.78 -1.45
N ILE A 141 4.60 12.38 -0.64
CA ILE A 141 4.11 13.14 0.50
C ILE A 141 4.51 12.43 1.78
N LEU A 142 5.18 13.16 2.67
CA LEU A 142 5.29 12.76 4.07
C LEU A 142 4.21 13.50 4.88
N ALA A 143 3.18 12.77 5.28
CA ALA A 143 2.16 13.27 6.22
C ALA A 143 2.64 12.94 7.64
N ASP A 144 3.38 13.88 8.25
CA ASP A 144 4.04 13.65 9.53
C ASP A 144 3.09 13.90 10.69
N GLU A 145 2.99 12.90 11.61
CA GLU A 145 2.11 12.92 12.78
C GLU A 145 0.62 13.11 12.42
N ILE A 146 0.12 12.30 11.48
CA ILE A 146 -1.25 12.42 10.93
C ILE A 146 -2.33 12.43 12.03
N ASN A 147 -2.09 11.75 13.16
CA ASN A 147 -2.99 11.66 14.30
C ASN A 147 -3.05 12.96 15.15
N ARG A 148 -2.25 13.99 14.87
CA ARG A 148 -2.32 15.29 15.57
C ARG A 148 -3.30 16.27 14.96
N ALA A 149 -3.73 16.08 13.73
CA ALA A 149 -4.70 16.97 13.08
C ALA A 149 -6.14 16.50 13.26
N PRO A 150 -7.10 17.43 13.22
CA PRO A 150 -8.53 17.11 13.32
C PRO A 150 -9.00 16.17 12.20
N ALA A 151 -10.05 15.40 12.47
CA ALA A 151 -10.59 14.40 11.54
C ALA A 151 -10.93 14.94 10.14
N LYS A 152 -11.30 16.22 10.02
CA LYS A 152 -11.57 16.87 8.71
C LYS A 152 -10.32 16.94 7.82
N VAL A 153 -9.16 17.22 8.42
CA VAL A 153 -7.88 17.29 7.68
C VAL A 153 -7.41 15.91 7.30
N GLN A 154 -7.50 14.96 8.24
CA GLN A 154 -7.21 13.54 7.95
C GLN A 154 -8.08 13.03 6.79
N SER A 155 -9.40 13.31 6.81
CA SER A 155 -10.32 12.90 5.76
C SER A 155 -9.96 13.50 4.40
N ALA A 156 -9.54 14.76 4.33
CA ALA A 156 -9.12 15.40 3.08
C ALA A 156 -7.89 14.73 2.45
N LEU A 157 -6.89 14.38 3.28
CA LEU A 157 -5.72 13.62 2.81
C LEU A 157 -6.13 12.22 2.32
N LEU A 158 -6.94 11.50 3.10
CA LEU A 158 -7.35 10.13 2.80
C LEU A 158 -8.26 10.04 1.58
N GLU A 159 -9.08 11.06 1.32
CA GLU A 159 -9.85 11.19 0.08
C GLU A 159 -8.92 11.39 -1.11
N ALA A 160 -7.98 12.32 -1.03
CA ALA A 160 -7.01 12.55 -2.09
C ALA A 160 -6.14 11.31 -2.38
N MET A 161 -5.79 10.52 -1.35
CA MET A 161 -5.09 9.24 -1.50
C MET A 161 -5.91 8.23 -2.32
N GLN A 162 -7.21 8.15 -2.07
CA GLN A 162 -8.09 7.19 -2.72
C GLN A 162 -8.46 7.62 -4.13
N GLU A 163 -8.86 8.87 -4.31
CA GLU A 163 -9.39 9.39 -5.58
C GLU A 163 -8.29 9.83 -6.55
N ARG A 164 -7.05 10.00 -6.06
CA ARG A 164 -5.90 10.49 -6.86
C ARG A 164 -6.15 11.85 -7.50
N GLN A 165 -7.08 12.59 -6.95
CA GLN A 165 -7.47 13.94 -7.39
C GLN A 165 -7.95 14.78 -6.21
N VAL A 166 -7.97 16.10 -6.40
CA VAL A 166 -8.40 17.07 -5.39
C VAL A 166 -9.29 18.11 -6.05
N THR A 167 -10.42 18.44 -5.43
CA THR A 167 -11.29 19.50 -5.88
C THR A 167 -11.06 20.78 -5.05
N ILE A 168 -10.65 21.87 -5.74
CA ILE A 168 -10.50 23.19 -5.14
C ILE A 168 -11.61 24.06 -5.69
N SER A 169 -12.58 24.41 -4.84
CA SER A 169 -13.81 25.09 -5.26
C SER A 169 -14.59 24.27 -6.29
N THR A 170 -14.66 24.71 -7.55
CA THR A 170 -15.38 24.06 -8.63
C THR A 170 -14.50 23.26 -9.59
N THR A 171 -13.17 23.28 -9.38
CA THR A 171 -12.22 22.66 -10.31
C THR A 171 -11.55 21.46 -9.67
N THR A 172 -11.58 20.32 -10.36
CA THR A 172 -10.89 19.10 -9.96
C THR A 172 -9.54 19.01 -10.65
N TYR A 173 -8.51 18.72 -9.89
CA TYR A 173 -7.13 18.58 -10.33
C TYR A 173 -6.64 17.18 -10.05
N GLU A 174 -6.06 16.50 -11.04
CA GLU A 174 -5.37 15.23 -10.83
C GLU A 174 -4.06 15.43 -10.05
N LEU A 175 -3.72 14.48 -9.21
CA LEU A 175 -2.43 14.45 -8.50
C LEU A 175 -1.35 13.87 -9.43
N PRO A 176 -0.07 14.25 -9.24
CA PRO A 176 1.02 13.75 -10.07
C PRO A 176 1.22 12.25 -9.89
N LYS A 177 1.66 11.57 -10.96
CA LYS A 177 1.98 10.13 -10.94
C LYS A 177 3.50 9.93 -11.05
N PRO A 178 4.05 8.98 -10.28
CA PRO A 178 3.45 8.20 -9.20
C PRO A 178 3.06 9.10 -8.01
N PHE A 179 2.05 8.70 -7.25
CA PHE A 179 1.64 9.40 -6.03
C PHE A 179 1.72 8.45 -4.84
N LEU A 180 2.65 8.72 -3.92
CA LEU A 180 2.87 7.94 -2.71
C LEU A 180 2.74 8.81 -1.47
N VAL A 181 1.87 8.43 -0.55
CA VAL A 181 1.78 9.04 0.78
C VAL A 181 2.40 8.08 1.80
N LEU A 182 3.36 8.61 2.53
CA LEU A 182 3.90 8.03 3.74
C LEU A 182 3.33 8.82 4.91
N ALA A 183 2.38 8.25 5.65
CA ALA A 183 1.87 8.86 6.87
C ALA A 183 2.62 8.32 8.08
N THR A 184 2.89 9.15 9.09
CA THR A 184 3.50 8.70 10.33
C THR A 184 2.54 8.87 11.51
N GLN A 185 2.62 7.92 12.45
CA GLN A 185 1.98 8.01 13.76
C GLN A 185 3.03 7.80 14.84
N ASN A 186 2.90 8.56 15.93
CA ASN A 186 3.67 8.34 17.13
C ASN A 186 2.79 7.60 18.15
N PRO A 187 3.09 6.36 18.51
CA PRO A 187 2.28 5.58 19.45
C PRO A 187 2.38 6.06 20.91
N ILE A 188 3.43 6.81 21.25
CA ILE A 188 3.71 7.24 22.64
C ILE A 188 2.92 8.49 22.99
N GLU A 189 2.73 9.41 22.05
CA GLU A 189 2.00 10.66 22.28
C GLU A 189 0.50 10.41 22.19
N GLN A 190 -0.17 10.43 23.35
CA GLN A 190 -1.63 10.28 23.45
C GLN A 190 -2.35 11.62 23.65
N GLU A 191 -1.70 12.62 24.29
CA GLU A 191 -2.31 13.93 24.50
C GLU A 191 -2.40 14.73 23.20
N GLY A 192 -3.57 15.32 22.96
CA GLY A 192 -3.82 16.13 21.76
C GLY A 192 -3.84 15.36 20.45
N THR A 193 -4.09 14.05 20.49
CA THR A 193 -4.18 13.21 19.29
C THR A 193 -5.62 12.86 18.97
N TYR A 194 -5.88 12.69 17.67
CA TYR A 194 -7.14 12.23 17.10
C TYR A 194 -6.86 10.88 16.39
N PRO A 195 -7.14 9.75 17.03
CA PRO A 195 -6.87 8.44 16.42
C PRO A 195 -7.62 8.31 15.10
N LEU A 196 -6.95 7.72 14.11
CA LEU A 196 -7.58 7.39 12.83
C LEU A 196 -8.61 6.27 13.05
N PRO A 197 -9.87 6.46 12.61
CA PRO A 197 -10.83 5.36 12.59
C PRO A 197 -10.32 4.18 11.76
N GLU A 198 -10.65 2.95 12.15
CA GLU A 198 -10.21 1.72 11.49
C GLU A 198 -10.52 1.71 9.98
N ALA A 199 -11.71 2.17 9.57
CA ALA A 199 -12.09 2.30 8.18
C ALA A 199 -11.21 3.26 7.37
N GLN A 200 -10.53 4.20 8.06
CA GLN A 200 -9.58 5.13 7.45
C GLN A 200 -8.17 4.50 7.37
N VAL A 201 -7.78 3.77 8.41
CA VAL A 201 -6.49 3.05 8.43
C VAL A 201 -6.47 1.95 7.36
N ASP A 202 -7.59 1.28 7.07
CA ASP A 202 -7.73 0.27 6.00
C ASP A 202 -7.42 0.80 4.59
N ARG A 203 -7.36 2.13 4.40
CA ARG A 203 -6.95 2.75 3.12
C ARG A 203 -5.45 2.69 2.87
N PHE A 204 -4.64 2.56 3.92
CA PHE A 204 -3.21 2.30 3.76
C PHE A 204 -2.98 0.86 3.35
N MET A 205 -2.12 0.65 2.38
CA MET A 205 -1.77 -0.69 1.93
C MET A 205 -0.98 -1.45 2.98
N LEU A 206 0.01 -0.79 3.56
CA LEU A 206 0.91 -1.32 4.57
C LEU A 206 0.87 -0.45 5.83
N LYS A 207 0.88 -1.09 6.99
CA LYS A 207 1.23 -0.47 8.28
C LYS A 207 2.53 -1.09 8.74
N VAL A 208 3.58 -0.29 8.78
CA VAL A 208 4.95 -0.71 9.10
C VAL A 208 5.32 -0.19 10.48
N VAL A 209 5.75 -1.08 11.36
CA VAL A 209 6.29 -0.73 12.67
C VAL A 209 7.80 -0.63 12.56
N ILE A 210 8.36 0.45 13.07
CA ILE A 210 9.78 0.74 13.01
C ILE A 210 10.36 0.70 14.42
N ASP A 211 11.36 -0.14 14.59
CA ASP A 211 12.13 -0.27 15.82
C ASP A 211 13.41 0.57 15.81
N TYR A 212 14.01 0.70 16.99
CA TYR A 212 15.32 1.33 17.14
C TYR A 212 16.40 0.57 16.35
N PRO A 213 17.43 1.28 15.86
CA PRO A 213 18.57 0.63 15.21
C PRO A 213 19.32 -0.26 16.20
N LYS A 214 19.98 -1.30 15.68
CA LYS A 214 20.86 -2.15 16.45
C LYS A 214 22.12 -1.37 16.86
N LEU A 215 22.82 -1.83 17.91
CA LEU A 215 24.03 -1.17 18.44
C LEU A 215 25.09 -0.86 17.37
N ASP A 216 25.32 -1.79 16.44
CA ASP A 216 26.32 -1.59 15.38
C ASP A 216 25.83 -0.63 14.29
N GLU A 217 24.53 -0.59 14.04
CA GLU A 217 23.89 0.39 13.15
C GLU A 217 23.98 1.78 13.76
N GLU A 218 23.75 1.93 15.06
CA GLU A 218 23.85 3.20 15.78
C GLU A 218 25.27 3.76 15.75
N LYS A 219 26.29 2.91 15.93
CA LYS A 219 27.69 3.32 15.74
C LYS A 219 27.97 3.83 14.33
N ARG A 220 27.37 3.21 13.31
CA ARG A 220 27.51 3.65 11.91
C ARG A 220 26.79 4.99 11.71
N ILE A 221 25.59 5.18 12.27
CA ILE A 221 24.86 6.45 12.26
C ILE A 221 25.69 7.58 12.84
N ILE A 222 26.30 7.36 14.01
CA ILE A 222 27.18 8.32 14.67
C ILE A 222 28.33 8.71 13.73
N ARG A 223 29.05 7.74 13.18
CA ARG A 223 30.20 7.99 12.27
C ARG A 223 29.79 8.81 11.03
N GLN A 224 28.67 8.43 10.38
CA GLN A 224 28.18 9.12 9.19
C GLN A 224 27.77 10.58 9.46
N ASN A 225 27.18 10.85 10.65
CA ASN A 225 26.74 12.21 10.96
C ASN A 225 27.87 13.12 11.48
N ILE A 226 28.90 12.55 12.12
CA ILE A 226 30.05 13.32 12.61
C ILE A 226 31.04 13.62 11.49
N SER A 227 31.20 12.74 10.49
CA SER A 227 32.15 12.98 9.38
C SER A 227 31.76 14.18 8.50
N GLY A 228 30.52 14.66 8.57
CA GLY A 228 30.06 15.82 7.80
C GLY A 228 29.97 15.59 6.29
N GLU A 229 30.28 14.39 5.81
CA GLU A 229 30.19 14.03 4.40
C GLU A 229 28.75 14.01 3.94
N LYS A 230 28.35 15.01 3.15
CA LYS A 230 27.08 15.00 2.44
C LYS A 230 27.17 14.05 1.26
N GLN A 231 26.52 12.91 1.35
CA GLN A 231 26.39 12.01 0.22
C GLN A 231 25.53 12.68 -0.87
N SER A 232 26.10 12.85 -2.05
CA SER A 232 25.34 13.29 -3.22
C SER A 232 24.52 12.10 -3.74
N ILE A 233 23.19 12.18 -3.61
CA ILE A 233 22.27 11.18 -4.13
C ILE A 233 21.94 11.60 -5.55
N LEU A 234 22.36 10.80 -6.53
CA LEU A 234 21.99 11.00 -7.92
C LEU A 234 20.75 10.20 -8.28
N PRO A 235 19.84 10.75 -9.09
CA PRO A 235 18.70 10.00 -9.60
C PRO A 235 19.18 8.78 -10.38
N VAL A 236 18.57 7.63 -10.11
CA VAL A 236 18.84 6.36 -10.81
C VAL A 236 17.68 5.97 -11.72
N MET A 237 16.56 6.68 -11.62
CA MET A 237 15.32 6.38 -12.31
C MET A 237 14.41 7.60 -12.40
N THR A 238 13.56 7.64 -13.40
CA THR A 238 12.54 8.68 -13.59
C THR A 238 11.18 8.20 -13.08
N THR A 239 10.27 9.15 -12.86
CA THR A 239 8.86 8.86 -12.52
C THR A 239 8.14 8.05 -13.60
N ALA A 240 8.47 8.28 -14.89
CA ALA A 240 7.90 7.55 -16.01
C ALA A 240 8.33 6.07 -16.02
N GLU A 241 9.57 5.79 -15.67
CA GLU A 241 10.09 4.42 -15.57
C GLU A 241 9.44 3.65 -14.41
N ILE A 242 9.14 4.31 -13.28
CA ILE A 242 8.35 3.72 -12.19
C ILE A 242 6.95 3.34 -12.66
N GLU A 243 6.27 4.20 -13.42
CA GLU A 243 4.95 3.88 -13.96
C GLU A 243 5.01 2.70 -14.96
N ALA A 244 6.08 2.59 -15.73
CA ALA A 244 6.32 1.43 -16.58
C ALA A 244 6.57 0.15 -15.75
N ALA A 245 7.39 0.23 -14.71
CA ALA A 245 7.64 -0.88 -13.80
C ALA A 245 6.37 -1.38 -13.11
N ARG A 246 5.47 -0.49 -12.67
CA ARG A 246 4.16 -0.85 -12.11
C ARG A 246 3.32 -1.72 -13.05
N LYS A 247 3.36 -1.47 -14.36
CA LYS A 247 2.66 -2.29 -15.35
C LYS A 247 3.25 -3.69 -15.39
N VAL A 248 4.57 -3.81 -15.38
CA VAL A 248 5.27 -5.09 -15.37
C VAL A 248 5.02 -5.87 -14.06
N VAL A 249 4.97 -5.19 -12.91
CA VAL A 249 4.61 -5.83 -11.62
C VAL A 249 3.23 -6.50 -11.68
N ARG A 250 2.28 -5.92 -12.40
CA ARG A 250 0.92 -6.50 -12.54
C ARG A 250 0.93 -7.79 -13.37
N GLU A 251 1.96 -8.01 -14.18
CA GLU A 251 2.14 -9.21 -15.00
C GLU A 251 2.82 -10.37 -14.25
N VAL A 252 3.39 -10.10 -13.05
CA VAL A 252 3.92 -11.16 -12.17
C VAL A 252 2.84 -12.21 -11.95
N TYR A 253 3.18 -13.47 -12.30
CA TYR A 253 2.24 -14.57 -12.26
C TYR A 253 1.83 -14.89 -10.82
N LEU A 254 0.54 -15.01 -10.61
CA LEU A 254 -0.07 -15.42 -9.34
C LEU A 254 -0.89 -16.68 -9.62
N ASP A 255 -0.42 -17.82 -9.12
CA ASP A 255 -1.08 -19.11 -9.28
C ASP A 255 -2.39 -19.16 -8.48
N GLU A 256 -3.41 -19.88 -8.97
CA GLU A 256 -4.70 -20.04 -8.31
C GLU A 256 -4.56 -20.61 -6.88
N LYS A 257 -3.57 -21.49 -6.66
CA LYS A 257 -3.28 -22.03 -5.32
C LYS A 257 -2.77 -20.95 -4.37
N ILE A 258 -1.98 -19.99 -4.88
CA ILE A 258 -1.53 -18.84 -4.07
C ILE A 258 -2.70 -17.89 -3.81
N GLU A 259 -3.59 -17.68 -4.78
CA GLU A 259 -4.83 -16.90 -4.55
C GLU A 259 -5.69 -17.55 -3.47
N GLN A 260 -5.85 -18.88 -3.52
CA GLN A 260 -6.56 -19.62 -2.48
C GLN A 260 -5.87 -19.48 -1.12
N TYR A 261 -4.55 -19.60 -1.04
CA TYR A 261 -3.77 -19.43 0.18
C TYR A 261 -3.96 -18.03 0.80
N ILE A 262 -3.94 -16.98 -0.03
CA ILE A 262 -4.23 -15.60 0.41
C ILE A 262 -5.66 -15.49 0.95
N ALA A 263 -6.63 -16.08 0.25
CA ALA A 263 -8.02 -16.10 0.68
C ALA A 263 -8.17 -16.82 2.02
N ASP A 264 -7.54 -17.97 2.19
CA ASP A 264 -7.59 -18.77 3.43
C ASP A 264 -6.98 -18.02 4.63
N ILE A 265 -5.85 -17.33 4.45
CA ILE A 265 -5.26 -16.47 5.47
C ILE A 265 -6.28 -15.40 5.93
N VAL A 266 -6.91 -14.69 4.99
CA VAL A 266 -7.87 -13.64 5.34
C VAL A 266 -9.15 -14.21 5.92
N PHE A 267 -9.64 -15.36 5.42
CA PHE A 267 -10.79 -16.04 5.99
C PHE A 267 -10.53 -16.57 7.40
N ALA A 268 -9.31 -17.02 7.70
CA ALA A 268 -8.92 -17.44 9.05
C ALA A 268 -9.00 -16.29 10.06
N THR A 269 -8.81 -15.03 9.63
CA THR A 269 -9.03 -13.86 10.51
C THR A 269 -10.48 -13.64 10.86
N ARG A 270 -11.44 -14.08 10.00
CA ARG A 270 -12.90 -13.91 10.19
C ARG A 270 -13.54 -15.11 10.86
N TYR A 271 -13.05 -16.31 10.53
CA TYR A 271 -13.63 -17.60 10.94
C TYR A 271 -12.53 -18.54 11.44
N PRO A 272 -11.81 -18.17 12.52
CA PRO A 272 -10.64 -18.94 12.99
C PRO A 272 -11.00 -20.40 13.35
N GLU A 273 -12.24 -20.66 13.78
CA GLU A 273 -12.71 -22.02 14.11
C GLU A 273 -12.69 -22.97 12.91
N LYS A 274 -12.84 -22.46 11.68
CA LYS A 274 -12.80 -23.30 10.45
C LYS A 274 -11.37 -23.76 10.11
N TYR A 275 -10.38 -23.07 10.65
CA TYR A 275 -8.95 -23.36 10.45
C TYR A 275 -8.30 -24.00 11.68
N ASN A 276 -9.08 -24.59 12.59
CA ASN A 276 -8.62 -25.18 13.84
C ASN A 276 -7.85 -24.18 14.75
N LEU A 277 -8.27 -22.91 14.76
CA LEU A 277 -7.73 -21.82 15.57
C LEU A 277 -8.80 -21.33 16.56
N LYS A 278 -9.44 -22.27 17.27
CA LYS A 278 -10.56 -21.98 18.20
C LYS A 278 -10.16 -21.00 19.30
N GLU A 279 -8.90 -21.02 19.71
CA GLU A 279 -8.32 -20.12 20.71
C GLU A 279 -8.30 -18.64 20.28
N LEU A 280 -8.37 -18.36 18.96
CA LEU A 280 -8.41 -16.99 18.45
C LEU A 280 -9.83 -16.39 18.40
N LYS A 281 -10.88 -17.21 18.53
CA LYS A 281 -12.28 -16.77 18.36
C LYS A 281 -12.68 -15.66 19.35
N GLY A 282 -12.21 -15.72 20.60
CA GLY A 282 -12.47 -14.70 21.61
C GLY A 282 -11.53 -13.51 21.56
N LEU A 283 -10.47 -13.57 20.76
CA LEU A 283 -9.43 -12.55 20.70
C LEU A 283 -9.59 -11.59 19.50
N ILE A 284 -10.29 -12.03 18.46
CA ILE A 284 -10.52 -11.23 17.23
C ILE A 284 -11.92 -10.62 17.29
N GLY A 285 -11.99 -9.30 17.34
CA GLY A 285 -13.23 -8.53 17.29
C GLY A 285 -13.78 -8.43 15.86
N PHE A 286 -12.92 -8.17 14.89
CA PHE A 286 -13.23 -8.23 13.46
C PHE A 286 -11.99 -8.62 12.65
N GLY A 287 -12.20 -9.34 11.54
CA GLY A 287 -11.14 -9.79 10.64
C GLY A 287 -10.97 -8.91 9.40
N GLY A 288 -9.98 -9.23 8.59
CA GLY A 288 -9.62 -8.49 7.40
C GLY A 288 -10.76 -8.33 6.39
N SER A 289 -10.91 -7.14 5.79
CA SER A 289 -11.86 -6.85 4.71
C SER A 289 -11.38 -7.48 3.38
N PRO A 290 -12.18 -7.46 2.28
CA PRO A 290 -11.69 -7.85 0.95
C PRO A 290 -10.46 -7.06 0.49
N ARG A 291 -10.26 -5.83 0.98
CA ARG A 291 -9.03 -5.06 0.76
C ARG A 291 -7.79 -5.77 1.27
N ALA A 292 -7.90 -6.53 2.36
CA ALA A 292 -6.80 -7.33 2.88
C ALA A 292 -6.31 -8.35 1.85
N SER A 293 -7.22 -9.12 1.22
CA SER A 293 -6.87 -10.10 0.19
C SER A 293 -6.25 -9.43 -1.04
N ILE A 294 -6.86 -8.33 -1.51
CA ILE A 294 -6.35 -7.56 -2.67
C ILE A 294 -4.94 -7.03 -2.38
N ASN A 295 -4.74 -6.41 -1.21
CA ASN A 295 -3.45 -5.83 -0.84
C ASN A 295 -2.39 -6.90 -0.59
N LEU A 296 -2.74 -8.07 -0.05
CA LEU A 296 -1.81 -9.20 0.06
C LEU A 296 -1.34 -9.66 -1.32
N ALA A 297 -2.25 -9.83 -2.28
CA ALA A 297 -1.92 -10.24 -3.63
C ALA A 297 -1.02 -9.20 -4.34
N LEU A 298 -1.35 -7.91 -4.24
CA LEU A 298 -0.56 -6.82 -4.83
C LEU A 298 0.82 -6.71 -4.18
N ALA A 299 0.89 -6.78 -2.84
CA ALA A 299 2.16 -6.72 -2.11
C ALA A 299 3.04 -7.93 -2.43
N ALA A 300 2.47 -9.15 -2.50
CA ALA A 300 3.21 -10.37 -2.83
C ALA A 300 3.79 -10.32 -4.26
N ARG A 301 3.02 -9.82 -5.25
CA ARG A 301 3.53 -9.58 -6.62
C ARG A 301 4.69 -8.58 -6.63
N SER A 302 4.54 -7.46 -5.93
CA SER A 302 5.61 -6.45 -5.81
C SER A 302 6.82 -7.00 -5.08
N TYR A 303 6.63 -7.84 -4.07
CA TYR A 303 7.72 -8.47 -3.35
C TYR A 303 8.47 -9.48 -4.23
N ALA A 304 7.76 -10.32 -5.00
CA ALA A 304 8.37 -11.21 -5.98
C ALA A 304 9.19 -10.43 -7.03
N PHE A 305 8.66 -9.30 -7.52
CA PHE A 305 9.36 -8.39 -8.44
C PHE A 305 10.64 -7.80 -7.81
N ILE A 306 10.59 -7.35 -6.55
CA ILE A 306 11.78 -6.87 -5.81
C ILE A 306 12.84 -7.98 -5.66
N LYS A 307 12.39 -9.24 -5.58
CA LYS A 307 13.27 -10.43 -5.54
C LYS A 307 13.63 -10.95 -6.94
N HIS A 308 13.39 -10.17 -7.99
CA HIS A 308 13.69 -10.48 -9.40
C HIS A 308 13.03 -11.76 -9.92
N ARG A 309 11.81 -12.07 -9.45
CA ARG A 309 11.03 -13.25 -9.85
C ARG A 309 9.75 -12.87 -10.58
N GLY A 310 9.43 -13.65 -11.62
CA GLY A 310 8.22 -13.49 -12.44
C GLY A 310 6.98 -14.20 -11.89
N TYR A 311 7.06 -14.81 -10.72
CA TYR A 311 5.96 -15.54 -10.09
C TYR A 311 6.01 -15.40 -8.58
N VAL A 312 4.85 -15.46 -7.95
CA VAL A 312 4.69 -15.38 -6.49
C VAL A 312 4.81 -16.77 -5.88
N ILE A 313 5.50 -16.85 -4.74
CA ILE A 313 5.59 -18.05 -3.89
C ILE A 313 4.95 -17.79 -2.53
N PRO A 314 4.59 -18.83 -1.75
CA PRO A 314 3.97 -18.67 -0.43
C PRO A 314 4.78 -17.79 0.53
N GLU A 315 6.11 -17.86 0.45
CA GLU A 315 7.03 -17.06 1.26
C GLU A 315 6.87 -15.56 1.02
N ASP A 316 6.53 -15.14 -0.21
CA ASP A 316 6.27 -13.73 -0.52
C ASP A 316 5.03 -13.22 0.20
N VAL A 317 3.97 -14.03 0.21
CA VAL A 317 2.74 -13.73 0.95
C VAL A 317 3.04 -13.61 2.45
N ARG A 318 3.80 -14.56 3.00
CA ARG A 318 4.20 -14.57 4.42
C ARG A 318 5.05 -13.35 4.78
N ALA A 319 5.97 -12.95 3.90
CA ALA A 319 6.87 -11.81 4.13
C ALA A 319 6.11 -10.48 4.29
N VAL A 320 5.01 -10.30 3.56
CA VAL A 320 4.23 -9.05 3.60
C VAL A 320 3.00 -9.11 4.50
N ALA A 321 2.63 -10.30 4.98
CA ALA A 321 1.37 -10.54 5.68
C ALA A 321 1.19 -9.67 6.93
N GLN A 322 2.24 -9.51 7.74
CA GLN A 322 2.14 -8.70 8.96
C GLN A 322 1.86 -7.23 8.63
N ASP A 323 2.59 -6.64 7.71
CA ASP A 323 2.43 -5.23 7.36
C ASP A 323 1.08 -4.95 6.67
N VAL A 324 0.54 -5.93 5.94
CA VAL A 324 -0.77 -5.80 5.29
C VAL A 324 -1.92 -6.01 6.28
N LEU A 325 -1.78 -6.92 7.24
CA LEU A 325 -2.91 -7.38 8.07
C LEU A 325 -2.98 -6.73 9.45
N ARG A 326 -1.85 -6.26 10.06
CA ARG A 326 -1.84 -5.81 11.46
C ARG A 326 -2.84 -4.70 11.78
N HIS A 327 -3.17 -3.86 10.82
CA HIS A 327 -4.14 -2.76 10.96
C HIS A 327 -5.53 -3.11 10.42
N ARG A 328 -5.77 -4.36 10.08
CA ARG A 328 -7.02 -4.89 9.52
C ARG A 328 -7.67 -5.97 10.38
N ILE A 329 -7.03 -6.29 11.49
CA ILE A 329 -7.53 -7.21 12.49
C ILE A 329 -7.75 -6.41 13.76
N GLY A 330 -9.01 -6.25 14.16
CA GLY A 330 -9.36 -5.61 15.43
C GLY A 330 -9.33 -6.63 16.56
N LEU A 331 -8.70 -6.22 17.66
CA LEU A 331 -8.63 -7.02 18.87
C LEU A 331 -9.86 -6.82 19.75
N THR A 332 -10.19 -7.80 20.57
CA THR A 332 -11.19 -7.64 21.65
C THR A 332 -10.52 -7.08 22.91
N TYR A 333 -11.30 -6.52 23.80
CA TYR A 333 -10.81 -6.09 25.13
C TYR A 333 -10.15 -7.23 25.90
N GLU A 334 -10.60 -8.48 25.71
CA GLU A 334 -9.98 -9.66 26.31
C GLU A 334 -8.57 -9.89 25.78
N ALA A 335 -8.36 -9.71 24.48
CA ALA A 335 -7.03 -9.81 23.85
C ALA A 335 -6.09 -8.71 24.37
N GLU A 336 -6.57 -7.46 24.43
CA GLU A 336 -5.81 -6.33 24.95
C GLU A 336 -5.43 -6.52 26.43
N ALA A 337 -6.38 -6.96 27.26
CA ALA A 337 -6.15 -7.26 28.68
C ALA A 337 -5.13 -8.40 28.88
N SER A 338 -5.06 -9.31 27.91
CA SER A 338 -4.09 -10.44 27.92
C SER A 338 -2.77 -10.08 27.21
N ASN A 339 -2.57 -8.82 26.79
CA ASN A 339 -1.41 -8.34 26.02
C ASN A 339 -1.16 -9.15 24.73
N VAL A 340 -2.21 -9.70 24.11
CA VAL A 340 -2.10 -10.36 22.81
C VAL A 340 -2.08 -9.31 21.71
N THR A 341 -1.10 -9.43 20.80
CA THR A 341 -0.92 -8.48 19.68
C THR A 341 -1.53 -9.02 18.38
N SER A 342 -1.84 -8.11 17.44
CA SER A 342 -2.28 -8.51 16.10
C SER A 342 -1.21 -9.32 15.37
N GLU A 343 0.08 -9.04 15.60
CA GLU A 343 1.21 -9.77 15.05
C GLU A 343 1.27 -11.23 15.52
N GLU A 344 0.97 -11.47 16.79
CA GLU A 344 0.89 -12.84 17.34
C GLU A 344 -0.27 -13.62 16.70
N ILE A 345 -1.43 -12.98 16.54
CA ILE A 345 -2.58 -13.58 15.87
C ILE A 345 -2.25 -13.92 14.42
N ILE A 346 -1.66 -12.98 13.66
CA ILE A 346 -1.25 -13.21 12.28
C ILE A 346 -0.24 -14.37 12.21
N SER A 347 0.74 -14.39 13.11
CA SER A 347 1.75 -15.45 13.16
C SER A 347 1.12 -16.83 13.40
N LYS A 348 0.14 -16.94 14.30
CA LYS A 348 -0.61 -18.19 14.53
C LYS A 348 -1.38 -18.63 13.30
N ILE A 349 -2.03 -17.69 12.60
CA ILE A 349 -2.77 -17.96 11.36
C ILE A 349 -1.82 -18.47 10.28
N LEU A 350 -0.70 -17.78 10.03
CA LEU A 350 0.29 -18.15 9.02
C LEU A 350 0.95 -19.51 9.28
N ASN A 351 1.05 -19.91 10.54
CA ASN A 351 1.60 -21.22 10.91
C ASN A 351 0.59 -22.36 10.82
N LYS A 352 -0.73 -22.04 10.75
CA LYS A 352 -1.80 -23.03 10.76
C LYS A 352 -2.45 -23.24 9.39
N VAL A 353 -2.55 -22.18 8.60
CA VAL A 353 -3.10 -22.26 7.25
C VAL A 353 -2.14 -23.08 6.38
N GLU A 354 -2.71 -24.05 5.66
CA GLU A 354 -1.97 -24.96 4.79
C GLU A 354 -1.28 -24.19 3.66
N VAL A 355 -0.01 -24.49 3.46
CA VAL A 355 0.81 -23.88 2.41
C VAL A 355 0.65 -24.73 1.15
N PRO A 356 0.34 -24.15 -0.03
CA PRO A 356 0.10 -24.89 -1.27
C PRO A 356 1.32 -25.57 -1.85
#